data_8df4d7a4bd587aa1217d87db39d8e256
#
_entry.id   8df4d7a4bd587aa1217d87db39d8e256
#
_cell.length_a   1.000
_cell.length_b   1.000
_cell.length_c   1.000
_cell.angle_alpha   90.00
_cell.angle_beta   90.00
_cell.angle_gamma   90.00
#
_symmetry.space_group_name_H-M   'P 1'
#
loop_
_entity.id
_entity.type
_entity.pdbx_description
1 polymer ?
#
loop_
_entity_poly.entity_id
_entity_poly.type
_entity_poly.pdbx_seq_one_letter_code
_entity_poly.pdbx_strand_id
1 'polypeptide(L)'
;RAARMPDFLSGERVFDTVTERYNEIRGTMNIVTLFVALAMSLAGMISARRFLTPGFRARQHVESGVEWFLFLCAALAIATTVGIVASLIFESLRFFAEVPVWDFLLGTRWNAQTNAEFGALPLFFGTFMISFFAMMVAAPVGLFAAIYLSEYASGQVRSIIKPVLEILAGIPTVVYGFFALLVIAPAVRSAALWINQLLIAWGLADGAVLAAQPTSALAAGIVMGIMVIPFVSSLSDDV
;
A
#
# COMPACT_ATOMS: atom_id res chain seq x y z
N ARG A 1 -12.86 -68.12 -11.23
CA ARG A 1 -12.19 -67.17 -10.27
C ARG A 1 -12.43 -65.76 -10.78
N ALA A 2 -13.52 -65.13 -10.33
CA ALA A 2 -13.82 -63.73 -10.60
C ALA A 2 -12.93 -62.87 -9.69
N ALA A 3 -12.06 -62.08 -10.29
CA ALA A 3 -11.25 -61.10 -9.58
C ALA A 3 -12.14 -59.95 -9.08
N ARG A 4 -12.10 -59.69 -7.79
CA ARG A 4 -12.72 -58.56 -7.11
C ARG A 4 -12.25 -57.24 -7.75
N MET A 5 -13.20 -56.44 -8.19
CA MET A 5 -13.07 -55.02 -8.34
C MET A 5 -13.77 -54.36 -7.12
N PRO A 6 -13.08 -54.00 -6.05
CA PRO A 6 -13.79 -53.54 -4.87
C PRO A 6 -13.67 -52.06 -4.54
N ASP A 7 -12.63 -51.35 -4.94
CA ASP A 7 -12.33 -50.09 -4.23
C ASP A 7 -12.80 -48.79 -4.91
N PHE A 8 -13.04 -48.79 -6.21
CA PHE A 8 -13.47 -47.58 -6.93
C PHE A 8 -14.95 -47.25 -6.67
N LEU A 9 -15.81 -48.25 -6.58
CA LEU A 9 -17.26 -48.07 -6.34
C LEU A 9 -17.60 -47.70 -4.89
N SER A 10 -16.73 -47.99 -3.94
CA SER A 10 -16.90 -47.57 -2.54
C SER A 10 -16.61 -46.05 -2.36
N GLY A 11 -15.63 -45.53 -3.09
CA GLY A 11 -15.32 -44.11 -3.11
C GLY A 11 -16.46 -43.25 -3.69
N GLU A 12 -17.04 -43.72 -4.80
CA GLU A 12 -18.14 -43.00 -5.48
C GLU A 12 -19.38 -42.91 -4.59
N ARG A 13 -19.74 -44.01 -3.91
CA ARG A 13 -20.86 -44.03 -2.94
C ARG A 13 -20.62 -43.15 -1.72
N VAL A 14 -19.39 -42.98 -1.26
CA VAL A 14 -19.04 -42.06 -0.17
C VAL A 14 -19.20 -40.62 -0.63
N PHE A 15 -18.74 -40.28 -1.83
CA PHE A 15 -18.90 -38.96 -2.42
C PHE A 15 -20.40 -38.59 -2.59
N ASP A 16 -21.22 -39.51 -3.09
CA ASP A 16 -22.65 -39.28 -3.25
C ASP A 16 -23.33 -39.02 -1.89
N THR A 17 -23.02 -39.85 -0.89
CA THR A 17 -23.60 -39.69 0.46
C THR A 17 -23.14 -38.38 1.12
N VAL A 18 -21.90 -37.98 0.94
CA VAL A 18 -21.39 -36.69 1.45
C VAL A 18 -22.03 -35.50 0.74
N THR A 19 -22.23 -35.64 -0.58
CA THR A 19 -22.87 -34.59 -1.39
C THR A 19 -24.36 -34.42 -1.03
N GLU A 20 -25.09 -35.51 -0.83
CA GLU A 20 -26.48 -35.50 -0.35
C GLU A 20 -26.58 -34.84 1.04
N ARG A 21 -25.72 -35.22 1.98
CA ARG A 21 -25.67 -34.64 3.33
C ARG A 21 -25.33 -33.15 3.28
N TYR A 22 -24.39 -32.76 2.44
CA TYR A 22 -24.05 -31.36 2.24
C TYR A 22 -25.23 -30.56 1.69
N ASN A 23 -25.95 -31.10 0.71
CA ASN A 23 -27.12 -30.43 0.11
C ASN A 23 -28.27 -30.34 1.10
N GLU A 24 -28.53 -31.37 1.92
CA GLU A 24 -29.53 -31.30 3.00
C GLU A 24 -29.18 -30.23 4.05
N ILE A 25 -27.93 -30.19 4.52
CA ILE A 25 -27.48 -29.24 5.49
C ILE A 25 -27.58 -27.82 4.89
N ARG A 26 -27.16 -27.63 3.65
CA ARG A 26 -27.23 -26.35 2.94
C ARG A 26 -28.67 -25.90 2.73
N GLY A 27 -29.58 -26.83 2.38
CA GLY A 27 -31.00 -26.55 2.26
C GLY A 27 -31.62 -26.11 3.59
N THR A 28 -31.31 -26.83 4.67
CA THR A 28 -31.77 -26.49 6.03
C THR A 28 -31.21 -25.15 6.49
N MET A 29 -29.92 -24.89 6.27
CA MET A 29 -29.28 -23.60 6.58
C MET A 29 -29.91 -22.44 5.82
N ASN A 30 -30.21 -22.62 4.54
CA ASN A 30 -30.87 -21.58 3.73
C ASN A 30 -32.29 -21.26 4.27
N ILE A 31 -33.05 -22.28 4.65
CA ILE A 31 -34.37 -22.11 5.23
C ILE A 31 -34.29 -21.40 6.58
N VAL A 32 -33.38 -21.80 7.46
CA VAL A 32 -33.17 -21.17 8.76
C VAL A 32 -32.76 -19.71 8.58
N THR A 33 -31.81 -19.43 7.66
CA THR A 33 -31.38 -18.05 7.35
C THR A 33 -32.54 -17.20 6.83
N LEU A 34 -33.39 -17.75 5.97
CA LEU A 34 -34.56 -17.05 5.48
C LEU A 34 -35.55 -16.73 6.61
N PHE A 35 -35.84 -17.68 7.50
CA PHE A 35 -36.71 -17.47 8.65
C PHE A 35 -36.14 -16.45 9.62
N VAL A 36 -34.85 -16.49 9.91
CA VAL A 36 -34.18 -15.48 10.77
C VAL A 36 -34.24 -14.10 10.13
N ALA A 37 -33.96 -13.98 8.84
CA ALA A 37 -34.05 -12.72 8.11
C ALA A 37 -35.47 -12.14 8.11
N LEU A 38 -36.50 -13.00 7.87
CA LEU A 38 -37.89 -12.60 7.93
C LEU A 38 -38.31 -12.17 9.34
N ALA A 39 -37.90 -12.91 10.37
CA ALA A 39 -38.22 -12.60 11.76
C ALA A 39 -37.56 -11.27 12.17
N MET A 40 -36.32 -11.04 11.81
CA MET A 40 -35.61 -9.76 12.05
C MET A 40 -36.28 -8.61 11.30
N SER A 41 -36.68 -8.81 10.03
CA SER A 41 -37.40 -7.82 9.22
C SER A 41 -38.75 -7.44 9.85
N LEU A 42 -39.54 -8.45 10.28
CA LEU A 42 -40.81 -8.24 10.95
C LEU A 42 -40.64 -7.52 12.30
N ALA A 43 -39.69 -7.96 13.10
CA ALA A 43 -39.35 -7.32 14.37
C ALA A 43 -38.92 -5.86 14.18
N GLY A 44 -38.09 -5.60 13.15
CA GLY A 44 -37.71 -4.26 12.76
C GLY A 44 -38.88 -3.39 12.33
N MET A 45 -39.77 -3.94 11.52
CA MET A 45 -40.99 -3.23 11.06
C MET A 45 -41.98 -2.93 12.21
N ILE A 46 -42.21 -3.87 13.12
CA ILE A 46 -43.04 -3.68 14.29
C ILE A 46 -42.44 -2.63 15.24
N SER A 47 -41.12 -2.70 15.46
CA SER A 47 -40.41 -1.72 16.26
C SER A 47 -40.46 -0.32 15.62
N ALA A 48 -40.23 -0.23 14.31
CA ALA A 48 -40.35 1.02 13.57
C ALA A 48 -41.74 1.67 13.68
N ARG A 49 -42.81 0.87 13.58
CA ARG A 49 -44.17 1.39 13.77
C ARG A 49 -44.45 1.94 15.16
N ARG A 50 -43.82 1.40 16.22
CA ARG A 50 -43.97 1.90 17.58
C ARG A 50 -43.26 3.25 17.80
N PHE A 51 -42.21 3.51 17.03
CA PHE A 51 -41.45 4.78 17.10
C PHE A 51 -41.98 5.85 16.14
N LEU A 52 -42.81 5.50 15.12
CA LEU A 52 -43.41 6.46 14.19
C LEU A 52 -44.59 7.21 14.83
N THR A 53 -44.27 8.04 15.82
CA THR A 53 -45.25 8.97 16.40
C THR A 53 -45.06 10.38 15.81
N PRO A 54 -46.10 11.22 15.69
CA PRO A 54 -45.98 12.57 15.12
C PRO A 54 -44.99 13.49 15.87
N GLY A 55 -44.61 13.14 17.11
CA GLY A 55 -43.64 13.88 17.94
C GLY A 55 -42.23 13.32 17.89
N PHE A 56 -42.00 12.22 17.17
CA PHE A 56 -40.68 11.58 17.13
C PHE A 56 -39.72 12.36 16.25
N ARG A 57 -38.73 13.01 16.85
CA ARG A 57 -37.65 13.74 16.14
C ARG A 57 -36.60 12.77 15.62
N ALA A 58 -36.92 11.98 14.62
CA ALA A 58 -36.05 10.97 14.03
C ALA A 58 -34.70 11.53 13.63
N ARG A 59 -34.65 12.73 13.07
CA ARG A 59 -33.41 13.41 12.66
C ARG A 59 -32.44 13.57 13.84
N GLN A 60 -32.95 14.04 14.97
CA GLN A 60 -32.10 14.29 16.15
C GLN A 60 -31.51 13.00 16.72
N HIS A 61 -32.27 11.90 16.73
CA HIS A 61 -31.77 10.60 17.18
C HIS A 61 -30.76 10.00 16.21
N VAL A 62 -30.97 10.18 14.91
CA VAL A 62 -30.00 9.74 13.88
C VAL A 62 -28.72 10.57 13.98
N GLU A 63 -28.83 11.90 14.07
CA GLU A 63 -27.66 12.79 14.24
C GLU A 63 -26.86 12.42 15.49
N SER A 64 -27.52 12.25 16.64
CA SER A 64 -26.85 11.83 17.88
C SER A 64 -26.22 10.43 17.76
N GLY A 65 -26.90 9.50 17.10
CA GLY A 65 -26.34 8.17 16.83
C GLY A 65 -25.09 8.21 15.95
N VAL A 66 -25.12 9.02 14.91
CA VAL A 66 -23.96 9.23 14.03
C VAL A 66 -22.81 9.92 14.76
N GLU A 67 -23.10 10.95 15.58
CA GLU A 67 -22.09 11.62 16.40
C GLU A 67 -21.39 10.66 17.35
N TRP A 68 -22.15 9.83 18.08
CA TRP A 68 -21.59 8.81 18.96
C TRP A 68 -20.75 7.77 18.22
N PHE A 69 -21.23 7.34 17.04
CA PHE A 69 -20.48 6.42 16.20
C PHE A 69 -19.15 7.03 15.74
N LEU A 70 -19.19 8.26 15.24
CA LEU A 70 -17.97 8.98 14.83
C LEU A 70 -17.02 9.22 16.01
N PHE A 71 -17.56 9.56 17.19
CA PHE A 71 -16.76 9.70 18.41
C PHE A 71 -16.05 8.38 18.79
N LEU A 72 -16.78 7.27 18.75
CA LEU A 72 -16.17 5.95 19.01
C LEU A 72 -15.10 5.58 17.98
N CYS A 73 -15.34 5.85 16.70
CA CYS A 73 -14.34 5.63 15.66
C CYS A 73 -13.08 6.49 15.88
N ALA A 74 -13.26 7.77 16.24
CA ALA A 74 -12.15 8.66 16.55
C ALA A 74 -11.39 8.21 17.81
N ALA A 75 -12.09 7.83 18.86
CA ALA A 75 -11.49 7.33 20.09
C ALA A 75 -10.69 6.04 19.83
N LEU A 76 -11.23 5.11 19.02
CA LEU A 76 -10.54 3.89 18.61
C LEU A 76 -9.28 4.19 17.80
N ALA A 77 -9.36 5.14 16.86
CA ALA A 77 -8.21 5.56 16.08
C ALA A 77 -7.09 6.14 16.95
N ILE A 78 -7.44 7.01 17.92
CA ILE A 78 -6.49 7.57 18.86
C ILE A 78 -5.89 6.46 19.74
N ALA A 79 -6.72 5.58 20.30
CA ALA A 79 -6.25 4.45 21.12
C ALA A 79 -5.31 3.52 20.33
N THR A 80 -5.61 3.25 19.07
CA THR A 80 -4.75 2.46 18.19
C THR A 80 -3.41 3.16 17.96
N THR A 81 -3.42 4.46 17.69
CA THR A 81 -2.19 5.24 17.53
C THR A 81 -1.32 5.22 18.78
N VAL A 82 -1.93 5.43 19.95
CA VAL A 82 -1.23 5.34 21.24
C VAL A 82 -0.67 3.93 21.46
N GLY A 83 -1.45 2.90 21.12
CA GLY A 83 -1.02 1.50 21.21
C GLY A 83 0.17 1.19 20.32
N ILE A 84 0.19 1.70 19.09
CA ILE A 84 1.33 1.55 18.17
C ILE A 84 2.58 2.24 18.74
N VAL A 85 2.45 3.49 19.20
CA VAL A 85 3.59 4.22 19.80
C VAL A 85 4.12 3.51 21.04
N ALA A 86 3.22 3.06 21.92
CA ALA A 86 3.62 2.30 23.11
C ALA A 86 4.37 1.00 22.72
N SER A 87 3.84 0.23 21.76
CA SER A 87 4.49 -0.98 21.27
C SER A 87 5.89 -0.70 20.70
N LEU A 88 6.03 0.35 19.88
CA LEU A 88 7.32 0.75 19.34
C LEU A 88 8.31 1.14 20.42
N ILE A 89 7.87 1.86 21.46
CA ILE A 89 8.74 2.22 22.60
C ILE A 89 9.20 0.95 23.32
N PHE A 90 8.29 0.02 23.63
CA PHE A 90 8.64 -1.23 24.31
C PHE A 90 9.65 -2.06 23.51
N GLU A 91 9.43 -2.23 22.22
CA GLU A 91 10.34 -2.98 21.35
C GLU A 91 11.70 -2.27 21.22
N SER A 92 11.70 -0.94 21.13
CA SER A 92 12.94 -0.16 21.08
C SER A 92 13.74 -0.29 22.38
N LEU A 93 13.10 -0.25 23.54
CA LEU A 93 13.77 -0.42 24.83
C LEU A 93 14.41 -1.82 24.95
N ARG A 94 13.73 -2.87 24.48
CA ARG A 94 14.29 -4.23 24.45
C ARG A 94 15.48 -4.32 23.50
N PHE A 95 15.39 -3.72 22.31
CA PHE A 95 16.48 -3.68 21.35
C PHE A 95 17.71 -2.96 21.93
N PHE A 96 17.53 -1.78 22.55
CA PHE A 96 18.64 -1.02 23.12
C PHE A 96 19.19 -1.60 24.43
N ALA A 97 18.52 -2.57 25.03
CA ALA A 97 19.11 -3.35 26.12
C ALA A 97 20.21 -4.31 25.64
N GLU A 98 20.15 -4.75 24.37
CA GLU A 98 21.13 -5.65 23.77
C GLU A 98 22.16 -4.92 22.88
N VAL A 99 21.74 -3.83 22.21
CA VAL A 99 22.57 -3.06 21.29
C VAL A 99 22.80 -1.66 21.84
N PRO A 100 24.05 -1.26 22.13
CA PRO A 100 24.35 0.09 22.59
C PRO A 100 23.86 1.15 21.61
N VAL A 101 23.25 2.21 22.11
CA VAL A 101 22.67 3.29 21.27
C VAL A 101 23.71 3.92 20.35
N TRP A 102 24.94 4.09 20.82
CA TRP A 102 26.00 4.69 20.03
C TRP A 102 26.48 3.77 18.90
N ASP A 103 26.55 2.46 19.12
CA ASP A 103 26.90 1.48 18.11
C ASP A 103 25.80 1.41 17.03
N PHE A 104 24.54 1.54 17.44
CA PHE A 104 23.43 1.65 16.50
C PHE A 104 23.49 2.93 15.67
N LEU A 105 23.63 4.09 16.30
CA LEU A 105 23.57 5.39 15.58
C LEU A 105 24.79 5.63 14.68
N LEU A 106 25.99 5.23 15.11
CA LEU A 106 27.24 5.49 14.41
C LEU A 106 27.75 4.28 13.63
N GLY A 107 27.11 3.14 13.76
CA GLY A 107 27.46 1.92 13.04
C GLY A 107 27.35 2.10 11.52
N THR A 108 28.40 1.66 10.80
CA THR A 108 28.53 1.79 9.35
C THR A 108 28.09 0.55 8.58
N ARG A 109 27.64 -0.49 9.27
CA ARG A 109 27.18 -1.75 8.67
C ARG A 109 25.79 -2.10 9.13
N TRP A 110 24.95 -2.48 8.17
CA TRP A 110 23.62 -3.00 8.41
C TRP A 110 23.53 -4.42 7.87
N ASN A 111 23.49 -5.41 8.75
CA ASN A 111 23.30 -6.80 8.38
C ASN A 111 22.50 -7.52 9.47
N ALA A 112 21.18 -7.45 9.39
CA ALA A 112 20.27 -8.08 10.34
C ALA A 112 20.13 -9.61 10.15
N GLN A 113 20.56 -10.16 8.99
CA GLN A 113 20.27 -11.55 8.63
C GLN A 113 21.40 -12.52 8.99
N THR A 114 22.64 -12.12 8.83
CA THR A 114 23.79 -13.04 8.96
C THR A 114 24.64 -12.79 10.19
N ASN A 115 24.98 -11.54 10.50
CA ASN A 115 25.93 -11.19 11.55
C ASN A 115 25.35 -10.31 12.65
N ALA A 116 24.05 -10.01 12.64
CA ALA A 116 23.37 -9.13 13.60
C ALA A 116 24.10 -7.78 13.84
N GLU A 117 24.61 -7.15 12.77
CA GLU A 117 25.20 -5.82 12.80
C GLU A 117 24.12 -4.78 12.52
N PHE A 118 23.86 -3.89 13.48
CA PHE A 118 22.77 -2.91 13.42
C PHE A 118 23.32 -1.48 13.41
N GLY A 119 23.89 -1.05 12.29
CA GLY A 119 24.33 0.33 12.12
C GLY A 119 23.31 1.16 11.34
N ALA A 120 22.87 2.29 11.87
CA ALA A 120 21.84 3.13 11.25
C ALA A 120 22.39 4.06 10.14
N LEU A 121 23.67 4.39 10.14
CA LEU A 121 24.28 5.31 9.18
C LEU A 121 24.01 4.94 7.70
N PRO A 122 24.15 3.67 7.26
CA PRO A 122 23.86 3.31 5.87
C PRO A 122 22.40 3.53 5.48
N LEU A 123 21.46 3.36 6.42
CA LEU A 123 20.03 3.58 6.19
C LEU A 123 19.73 5.05 5.98
N PHE A 124 20.27 5.92 6.84
CA PHE A 124 20.13 7.37 6.67
C PHE A 124 20.75 7.85 5.36
N PHE A 125 21.98 7.42 5.08
CA PHE A 125 22.68 7.79 3.85
C PHE A 125 21.90 7.33 2.60
N GLY A 126 21.39 6.09 2.60
CA GLY A 126 20.56 5.56 1.52
C GLY A 126 19.30 6.37 1.33
N THR A 127 18.62 6.75 2.42
CA THR A 127 17.41 7.59 2.39
C THR A 127 17.71 8.97 1.80
N PHE A 128 18.74 9.64 2.26
CA PHE A 128 19.15 10.94 1.71
C PHE A 128 19.52 10.87 0.24
N MET A 129 20.25 9.85 -0.16
CA MET A 129 20.65 9.67 -1.56
C MET A 129 19.45 9.42 -2.48
N ILE A 130 18.54 8.54 -2.08
CA ILE A 130 17.31 8.27 -2.86
C ILE A 130 16.44 9.52 -2.92
N SER A 131 16.26 10.22 -1.79
CA SER A 131 15.49 11.48 -1.74
C SER A 131 16.10 12.57 -2.63
N PHE A 132 17.42 12.68 -2.66
CA PHE A 132 18.12 13.61 -3.53
C PHE A 132 17.82 13.33 -5.01
N PHE A 133 17.95 12.09 -5.46
CA PHE A 133 17.62 11.72 -6.84
C PHE A 133 16.13 11.92 -7.15
N ALA A 134 15.24 11.60 -6.21
CA ALA A 134 13.82 11.81 -6.36
C ALA A 134 13.48 13.30 -6.55
N MET A 135 14.06 14.17 -5.73
CA MET A 135 13.87 15.63 -5.84
C MET A 135 14.50 16.23 -7.09
N MET A 136 15.64 15.72 -7.55
CA MET A 136 16.21 16.13 -8.83
C MET A 136 15.28 15.90 -10.01
N VAL A 137 14.40 14.90 -9.95
CA VAL A 137 13.39 14.61 -10.98
C VAL A 137 12.09 15.37 -10.67
N ALA A 138 11.57 15.23 -9.44
CA ALA A 138 10.24 15.69 -9.06
C ALA A 138 10.15 17.24 -9.03
N ALA A 139 11.15 17.92 -8.47
CA ALA A 139 11.07 19.37 -8.31
C ALA A 139 11.05 20.12 -9.64
N PRO A 140 11.98 19.90 -10.59
CA PRO A 140 11.92 20.63 -11.85
C PRO A 140 10.69 20.24 -12.68
N VAL A 141 10.39 18.93 -12.81
CA VAL A 141 9.25 18.49 -13.63
C VAL A 141 7.92 18.92 -13.02
N GLY A 142 7.73 18.77 -11.71
CA GLY A 142 6.52 19.19 -11.01
C GLY A 142 6.31 20.70 -11.04
N LEU A 143 7.38 21.49 -10.83
CA LEU A 143 7.30 22.94 -10.87
C LEU A 143 6.98 23.44 -12.29
N PHE A 144 7.66 22.94 -13.32
CA PHE A 144 7.37 23.33 -14.69
C PHE A 144 5.98 22.89 -15.13
N ALA A 145 5.51 21.72 -14.68
CA ALA A 145 4.14 21.28 -14.92
C ALA A 145 3.12 22.22 -14.25
N ALA A 146 3.36 22.65 -13.02
CA ALA A 146 2.50 23.60 -12.32
C ALA A 146 2.45 24.96 -13.03
N ILE A 147 3.60 25.54 -13.36
CA ILE A 147 3.68 26.83 -14.08
C ILE A 147 2.98 26.73 -15.44
N TYR A 148 3.20 25.64 -16.17
CA TYR A 148 2.52 25.45 -17.46
C TYR A 148 1.00 25.35 -17.29
N LEU A 149 0.53 24.60 -16.31
CA LEU A 149 -0.90 24.41 -16.07
C LEU A 149 -1.57 25.68 -15.53
N SER A 150 -0.88 26.49 -14.71
CA SER A 150 -1.45 27.73 -14.16
C SER A 150 -1.46 28.88 -15.17
N GLU A 151 -0.38 29.08 -15.93
CA GLU A 151 -0.18 30.27 -16.74
C GLU A 151 -0.41 30.06 -18.24
N TYR A 152 -0.07 28.89 -18.78
CA TYR A 152 0.00 28.67 -20.22
C TYR A 152 -1.07 27.71 -20.76
N ALA A 153 -1.57 26.80 -19.96
CA ALA A 153 -2.48 25.76 -20.42
C ALA A 153 -3.88 26.30 -20.73
N SER A 154 -4.42 25.92 -21.89
CA SER A 154 -5.84 26.16 -22.19
C SER A 154 -6.74 25.42 -21.19
N GLY A 155 -7.98 25.93 -20.98
CA GLY A 155 -8.95 25.30 -20.08
C GLY A 155 -9.20 23.82 -20.40
N GLN A 156 -9.15 23.42 -21.67
CA GLN A 156 -9.30 22.03 -22.12
C GLN A 156 -8.11 21.15 -21.67
N VAL A 157 -6.89 21.64 -21.82
CA VAL A 157 -5.68 20.91 -21.39
C VAL A 157 -5.69 20.76 -19.85
N ARG A 158 -5.99 21.84 -19.14
CA ARG A 158 -6.08 21.84 -17.67
C ARG A 158 -7.12 20.84 -17.14
N SER A 159 -8.29 20.78 -17.78
CA SER A 159 -9.37 19.86 -17.38
C SER A 159 -9.04 18.38 -17.60
N ILE A 160 -8.06 18.06 -18.43
CA ILE A 160 -7.59 16.69 -18.67
C ILE A 160 -6.39 16.36 -17.78
N ILE A 161 -5.41 17.25 -17.71
CA ILE A 161 -4.13 16.97 -17.02
C ILE A 161 -4.30 16.95 -15.51
N LYS A 162 -5.13 17.83 -14.90
CA LYS A 162 -5.37 17.79 -13.45
C LYS A 162 -5.91 16.45 -12.97
N PRO A 163 -7.00 15.89 -13.53
CA PRO A 163 -7.46 14.55 -13.15
C PRO A 163 -6.43 13.44 -13.39
N VAL A 164 -5.61 13.55 -14.43
CA VAL A 164 -4.53 12.56 -14.69
C VAL A 164 -3.49 12.60 -13.56
N LEU A 165 -3.08 13.78 -13.11
CA LEU A 165 -2.16 13.92 -11.97
C LEU A 165 -2.78 13.39 -10.67
N GLU A 166 -4.07 13.64 -10.43
CA GLU A 166 -4.80 13.10 -9.27
C GLU A 166 -4.88 11.57 -9.30
N ILE A 167 -5.14 10.98 -10.47
CA ILE A 167 -5.12 9.52 -10.65
C ILE A 167 -3.72 8.96 -10.37
N LEU A 168 -2.67 9.61 -10.90
CA LEU A 168 -1.29 9.21 -10.64
C LEU A 168 -0.97 9.24 -9.14
N ALA A 169 -1.38 10.29 -8.42
CA ALA A 169 -1.21 10.39 -6.97
C ALA A 169 -1.96 9.29 -6.20
N GLY A 170 -3.07 8.79 -6.76
CA GLY A 170 -3.89 7.73 -6.16
C GLY A 170 -3.38 6.31 -6.41
N ILE A 171 -2.39 6.11 -7.27
CA ILE A 171 -1.83 4.77 -7.55
C ILE A 171 -1.10 4.24 -6.31
N PRO A 172 -1.41 3.01 -5.83
CA PRO A 172 -0.70 2.41 -4.71
C PRO A 172 0.82 2.36 -4.94
N THR A 173 1.61 2.73 -3.95
CA THR A 173 3.09 2.77 -4.03
C THR A 173 3.73 1.45 -4.45
N VAL A 174 3.07 0.32 -4.12
CA VAL A 174 3.51 -1.02 -4.53
C VAL A 174 3.56 -1.17 -6.05
N VAL A 175 2.61 -0.57 -6.78
CA VAL A 175 2.59 -0.60 -8.26
C VAL A 175 3.81 0.14 -8.83
N TYR A 176 4.14 1.30 -8.26
CA TYR A 176 5.37 2.02 -8.63
C TYR A 176 6.63 1.20 -8.32
N GLY A 177 6.64 0.45 -7.21
CA GLY A 177 7.73 -0.46 -6.87
C GLY A 177 7.93 -1.57 -7.90
N PHE A 178 6.85 -2.19 -8.37
CA PHE A 178 6.91 -3.18 -9.46
C PHE A 178 7.37 -2.57 -10.78
N PHE A 179 6.86 -1.38 -11.12
CA PHE A 179 7.30 -0.65 -12.31
C PHE A 179 8.80 -0.30 -12.22
N ALA A 180 9.26 0.12 -11.05
CA ALA A 180 10.67 0.36 -10.80
C ALA A 180 11.51 -0.88 -11.10
N LEU A 181 11.13 -2.04 -10.57
CA LEU A 181 11.88 -3.28 -10.69
C LEU A 181 11.88 -3.84 -12.11
N LEU A 182 10.73 -3.81 -12.78
CA LEU A 182 10.55 -4.49 -14.08
C LEU A 182 10.92 -3.62 -15.27
N VAL A 183 10.81 -2.30 -15.15
CA VAL A 183 10.99 -1.38 -16.30
C VAL A 183 12.16 -0.43 -16.07
N ILE A 184 12.16 0.33 -14.98
CA ILE A 184 13.16 1.39 -14.76
C ILE A 184 14.53 0.81 -14.42
N ALA A 185 14.59 -0.21 -13.56
CA ALA A 185 15.87 -0.80 -13.16
C ALA A 185 16.64 -1.44 -14.34
N PRO A 186 16.01 -2.23 -15.22
CA PRO A 186 16.68 -2.70 -16.45
C PRO A 186 17.08 -1.55 -17.40
N ALA A 187 16.24 -0.50 -17.53
CA ALA A 187 16.56 0.66 -18.37
C ALA A 187 17.77 1.44 -17.82
N VAL A 188 17.83 1.69 -16.51
CA VAL A 188 18.97 2.35 -15.85
C VAL A 188 20.24 1.50 -16.01
N ARG A 189 20.11 0.18 -15.86
CA ARG A 189 21.24 -0.74 -16.08
C ARG A 189 21.78 -0.68 -17.51
N SER A 190 20.90 -0.74 -18.51
CA SER A 190 21.32 -0.68 -19.92
C SER A 190 21.95 0.67 -20.26
N ALA A 191 21.41 1.77 -19.72
CA ALA A 191 22.00 3.10 -19.86
C ALA A 191 23.40 3.18 -19.23
N ALA A 192 23.58 2.64 -18.03
CA ALA A 192 24.88 2.60 -17.36
C ALA A 192 25.92 1.79 -18.14
N LEU A 193 25.51 0.64 -18.70
CA LEU A 193 26.39 -0.17 -19.55
C LEU A 193 26.77 0.56 -20.83
N TRP A 194 25.83 1.23 -21.45
CA TRP A 194 26.06 2.02 -22.67
C TRP A 194 27.03 3.20 -22.40
N ILE A 195 26.83 3.93 -21.29
CA ILE A 195 27.74 5.01 -20.87
C ILE A 195 29.14 4.47 -20.58
N ASN A 196 29.27 3.33 -19.90
CA ASN A 196 30.58 2.70 -19.66
C ASN A 196 31.30 2.37 -20.98
N GLN A 197 30.59 1.83 -21.97
CA GLN A 197 31.15 1.56 -23.30
C GLN A 197 31.63 2.83 -24.00
N LEU A 198 30.87 3.92 -23.91
CA LEU A 198 31.29 5.21 -24.48
C LEU A 198 32.53 5.76 -23.78
N LEU A 199 32.60 5.71 -22.44
CA LEU A 199 33.76 6.18 -21.70
C LEU A 199 35.02 5.41 -22.05
N ILE A 200 34.90 4.09 -22.19
CA ILE A 200 36.00 3.22 -22.62
C ILE A 200 36.40 3.53 -24.08
N ALA A 201 35.44 3.68 -24.98
CA ALA A 201 35.71 3.98 -26.40
C ALA A 201 36.40 5.33 -26.61
N TRP A 202 36.12 6.31 -25.74
CA TRP A 202 36.79 7.63 -25.76
C TRP A 202 38.11 7.66 -24.99
N GLY A 203 38.53 6.53 -24.40
CA GLY A 203 39.78 6.45 -23.60
C GLY A 203 39.71 7.23 -22.29
N LEU A 204 38.49 7.53 -21.80
CA LEU A 204 38.27 8.27 -20.54
C LEU A 204 38.24 7.34 -19.33
N ALA A 205 38.13 6.03 -19.57
CA ALA A 205 38.11 5.03 -18.50
C ALA A 205 38.74 3.70 -19.01
N ASP A 206 39.51 3.03 -18.14
CA ASP A 206 40.09 1.71 -18.41
C ASP A 206 39.15 0.55 -18.07
N GLY A 207 37.95 0.84 -17.53
CA GLY A 207 36.95 -0.16 -17.12
C GLY A 207 35.61 0.45 -16.79
N ALA A 208 34.71 -0.39 -16.27
CA ALA A 208 33.36 0.06 -15.91
C ALA A 208 33.40 1.03 -14.71
N VAL A 209 33.01 2.27 -14.94
CA VAL A 209 32.95 3.34 -13.92
C VAL A 209 31.61 3.33 -13.19
N LEU A 210 30.51 3.08 -13.92
CA LEU A 210 29.16 3.05 -13.35
C LEU A 210 28.76 1.62 -12.96
N ALA A 211 28.33 1.46 -11.70
CA ALA A 211 27.80 0.19 -11.22
C ALA A 211 26.43 -0.10 -11.87
N ALA A 212 26.38 -1.11 -12.73
CA ALA A 212 25.19 -1.50 -13.46
C ALA A 212 24.30 -2.48 -12.67
N GLN A 213 24.00 -2.18 -11.40
CA GLN A 213 23.12 -3.02 -10.59
C GLN A 213 21.64 -2.62 -10.76
N PRO A 214 20.73 -3.61 -10.92
CA PRO A 214 19.31 -3.32 -11.10
C PRO A 214 18.68 -2.65 -9.86
N THR A 215 19.18 -2.92 -8.66
CA THR A 215 18.72 -2.36 -7.39
C THR A 215 19.48 -1.08 -7.01
N SER A 216 19.75 -0.21 -7.98
CA SER A 216 20.46 1.03 -7.70
C SER A 216 19.57 2.10 -7.06
N ALA A 217 20.17 2.91 -6.18
CA ALA A 217 19.49 4.07 -5.59
C ALA A 217 19.01 5.08 -6.65
N LEU A 218 19.68 5.15 -7.79
CA LEU A 218 19.26 5.99 -8.91
C LEU A 218 17.92 5.51 -9.50
N ALA A 219 17.75 4.20 -9.74
CA ALA A 219 16.49 3.66 -10.25
C ALA A 219 15.34 3.91 -9.26
N ALA A 220 15.59 3.65 -7.97
CA ALA A 220 14.62 3.92 -6.92
C ALA A 220 14.27 5.43 -6.84
N GLY A 221 15.27 6.30 -6.90
CA GLY A 221 15.08 7.74 -6.87
C GLY A 221 14.28 8.27 -8.06
N ILE A 222 14.56 7.81 -9.28
CA ILE A 222 13.78 8.20 -10.47
C ILE A 222 12.28 7.84 -10.29
N VAL A 223 11.97 6.62 -9.86
CA VAL A 223 10.59 6.19 -9.68
C VAL A 223 9.90 6.93 -8.55
N MET A 224 10.57 7.13 -7.42
CA MET A 224 10.06 7.99 -6.35
C MET A 224 9.85 9.43 -6.83
N GLY A 225 10.76 9.94 -7.67
CA GLY A 225 10.59 11.24 -8.29
C GLY A 225 9.31 11.34 -9.12
N ILE A 226 9.06 10.36 -9.99
CA ILE A 226 7.83 10.29 -10.80
C ILE A 226 6.58 10.25 -9.89
N MET A 227 6.62 9.47 -8.82
CA MET A 227 5.52 9.36 -7.86
C MET A 227 5.23 10.68 -7.13
N VAL A 228 6.27 11.49 -6.88
CA VAL A 228 6.15 12.77 -6.15
C VAL A 228 5.75 13.94 -7.06
N ILE A 229 5.94 13.84 -8.40
CA ILE A 229 5.57 14.90 -9.36
C ILE A 229 4.15 15.44 -9.15
N PRO A 230 3.09 14.62 -9.03
CA PRO A 230 1.74 15.13 -8.82
C PRO A 230 1.59 15.98 -7.56
N PHE A 231 2.26 15.60 -6.47
CA PHE A 231 2.25 16.35 -5.21
C PHE A 231 2.96 17.71 -5.34
N VAL A 232 4.13 17.72 -5.97
CA VAL A 232 4.88 18.96 -6.23
C VAL A 232 4.07 19.89 -7.13
N SER A 233 3.46 19.36 -8.19
CA SER A 233 2.63 20.12 -9.12
C SER A 233 1.40 20.70 -8.43
N SER A 234 0.69 19.91 -7.61
CA SER A 234 -0.49 20.38 -6.87
C SER A 234 -0.15 21.47 -5.86
N LEU A 235 0.90 21.27 -5.04
CA LEU A 235 1.34 22.28 -4.07
C LEU A 235 1.81 23.57 -4.72
N SER A 236 2.40 23.49 -5.91
CA SER A 236 2.88 24.69 -6.63
C SER A 236 1.77 25.41 -7.40
N ASP A 237 0.64 24.75 -7.71
CA ASP A 237 -0.54 25.39 -8.36
C ASP A 237 -1.38 26.19 -7.34
N ASP A 238 -1.22 25.89 -6.03
CA ASP A 238 -1.96 26.54 -4.93
C ASP A 238 -1.24 27.81 -4.36
N VAL A 239 -0.01 28.10 -4.81
CA VAL A 239 0.81 29.26 -4.39
C VAL A 239 0.82 30.33 -5.47
#